data_36f0c0ec511e5cc29e1087ef4dd84e59
#
_entry.id   36f0c0ec511e5cc29e1087ef4dd84e59
#
_cell.length_a   1.000
_cell.length_b   1.000
_cell.length_c   1.000
_cell.angle_alpha   90.00
_cell.angle_beta   90.00
_cell.angle_gamma   90.00
#
_symmetry.space_group_name_H-M   'P 1'
#
loop_
_entity.id
_entity.type
_entity.pdbx_description
1 polymer ?
#
loop_
_entity_poly.entity_id
_entity_poly.type
_entity_poly.pdbx_seq_one_letter_code
_entity_poly.pdbx_strand_id
1 'polypeptide(L)'
;VFDNHHQVNQYESFKTLATVFHQQCEVVENPEKTVREVVIREKPVGEEIISTPHNTDARYVKKGKQTVCGQKGFLTETCDKDNKTQFLTDAAVTSATTADGKELPGIQERLEEGKMKPDEHYSDAGFVNGQTIVDSNDRGILLEGASSGRSQSFEKYQAGDRPLDTADFEVCVDEKNREVSVLACPGKQAPIDHVRSEKTGKTLVHFDASGCRKCKVNTRCPVKIGVGVATLTI
;
A
#
# COMPACT_ATOMS: atom_id res chain seq x y z
N VAL A 1 33.53 13.74 10.16
CA VAL A 1 33.36 13.63 11.62
C VAL A 1 33.86 12.26 12.11
N PHE A 2 33.66 11.21 11.36
CA PHE A 2 34.12 9.85 11.71
C PHE A 2 35.35 9.53 10.86
N ASP A 3 36.53 9.93 11.35
CA ASP A 3 37.79 9.59 10.70
C ASP A 3 38.06 8.08 10.79
N ASN A 4 38.78 7.55 9.79
CA ASN A 4 39.08 6.12 9.60
C ASN A 4 39.98 5.52 10.70
N HIS A 5 39.65 5.68 11.96
CA HIS A 5 40.32 4.96 13.04
C HIS A 5 39.82 3.51 13.09
N HIS A 6 40.58 2.63 12.47
CA HIS A 6 40.28 1.26 12.06
C HIS A 6 39.64 0.37 13.10
N GLN A 7 39.91 0.51 14.36
CA GLN A 7 39.39 -0.41 15.39
C GLN A 7 37.92 -0.08 15.79
N VAL A 8 37.56 1.20 15.90
CA VAL A 8 36.23 1.62 16.37
C VAL A 8 35.18 1.31 15.32
N ASN A 9 35.53 1.41 14.04
CA ASN A 9 34.60 1.17 12.92
C ASN A 9 34.13 -0.29 12.81
N GLN A 10 34.76 -1.20 13.54
CA GLN A 10 34.40 -2.64 13.56
C GLN A 10 33.21 -2.92 14.50
N TYR A 11 32.99 -2.06 15.49
CA TYR A 11 31.90 -2.26 16.44
C TYR A 11 30.52 -1.90 15.84
N GLU A 12 29.56 -2.80 15.98
CA GLU A 12 28.19 -2.58 15.51
C GLU A 12 27.53 -1.35 16.15
N SER A 13 27.80 -1.12 17.45
CA SER A 13 27.32 0.07 18.15
C SER A 13 27.85 1.37 17.53
N PHE A 14 29.09 1.38 17.04
CA PHE A 14 29.64 2.54 16.36
C PHE A 14 29.03 2.74 14.97
N LYS A 15 28.83 1.68 14.22
CA LYS A 15 28.13 1.74 12.92
C LYS A 15 26.70 2.27 13.08
N THR A 16 26.00 1.76 14.09
CA THR A 16 24.65 2.25 14.45
C THR A 16 24.67 3.74 14.79
N LEU A 17 25.62 4.17 15.65
CA LEU A 17 25.78 5.58 16.00
C LEU A 17 26.06 6.45 14.77
N ALA A 18 26.96 6.03 13.89
CA ALA A 18 27.28 6.73 12.67
C ALA A 18 26.06 6.86 11.75
N THR A 19 25.31 5.76 11.60
CA THR A 19 24.06 5.77 10.80
C THR A 19 23.04 6.74 11.38
N VAL A 20 22.76 6.67 12.68
CA VAL A 20 21.83 7.60 13.35
C VAL A 20 22.29 9.03 13.20
N PHE A 21 23.58 9.30 13.36
CA PHE A 21 24.15 10.64 13.19
C PHE A 21 23.88 11.16 11.76
N HIS A 22 24.18 10.38 10.73
CA HIS A 22 23.93 10.80 9.34
C HIS A 22 22.44 10.98 9.02
N GLN A 23 21.59 10.18 9.62
CA GLN A 23 20.13 10.29 9.44
C GLN A 23 19.55 11.53 10.12
N GLN A 24 20.02 11.86 11.32
CA GLN A 24 19.41 12.85 12.20
C GLN A 24 20.14 14.21 12.18
N CYS A 25 21.43 14.23 11.80
CA CYS A 25 22.25 15.41 11.87
C CYS A 25 22.88 15.76 10.53
N GLU A 26 23.26 17.02 10.39
CA GLU A 26 24.13 17.51 9.32
C GLU A 26 25.25 18.35 9.89
N VAL A 27 26.37 18.36 9.18
CA VAL A 27 27.54 19.18 9.52
C VAL A 27 27.52 20.39 8.62
N VAL A 28 27.38 21.58 9.20
CA VAL A 28 27.31 22.86 8.48
C VAL A 28 28.62 23.62 8.73
N GLU A 29 29.19 24.20 7.69
CA GLU A 29 30.30 25.13 7.84
C GLU A 29 29.76 26.49 8.26
N ASN A 30 30.22 26.99 9.40
CA ASN A 30 29.89 28.33 9.84
C ASN A 30 30.94 29.29 9.31
N PRO A 31 30.58 30.17 8.34
CA PRO A 31 31.54 31.08 7.71
C PRO A 31 32.17 32.10 8.67
N GLU A 32 31.47 32.37 9.78
CA GLU A 32 31.92 33.39 10.77
C GLU A 32 32.87 32.78 11.83
N LYS A 33 32.86 31.47 12.03
CA LYS A 33 33.54 30.85 13.17
C LYS A 33 34.67 29.88 12.79
N THR A 34 35.02 29.67 11.57
CA THR A 34 36.07 28.70 11.11
C THR A 34 35.91 27.29 11.71
N VAL A 35 34.72 26.94 12.20
CA VAL A 35 34.39 25.67 12.82
C VAL A 35 33.18 25.06 12.16
N ARG A 36 33.17 23.72 12.16
CA ARG A 36 32.01 22.94 11.71
C ARG A 36 31.04 22.81 12.87
N GLU A 37 29.79 23.13 12.61
CA GLU A 37 28.69 22.94 13.56
C GLU A 37 27.83 21.75 13.18
N VAL A 38 27.39 20.96 14.17
CA VAL A 38 26.43 19.88 13.97
C VAL A 38 25.04 20.40 14.26
N VAL A 39 24.16 20.29 13.28
CA VAL A 39 22.77 20.74 13.39
C VAL A 39 21.85 19.51 13.25
N ILE A 40 20.82 19.45 14.09
CA ILE A 40 19.78 18.42 13.97
C ILE A 40 18.89 18.76 12.78
N ARG A 41 18.65 17.77 11.91
CA ARG A 41 17.76 17.94 10.77
C ARG A 41 16.30 18.06 11.22
N GLU A 42 15.51 18.89 10.55
CA GLU A 42 14.06 18.94 10.77
C GLU A 42 13.39 17.59 10.47
N LYS A 43 13.89 16.88 9.47
CA LYS A 43 13.44 15.53 9.09
C LYS A 43 14.63 14.64 8.86
N PRO A 44 14.61 13.42 9.43
CA PRO A 44 15.63 12.44 9.17
C PRO A 44 15.72 12.11 7.67
N VAL A 45 16.92 11.70 7.21
CA VAL A 45 17.16 11.30 5.82
C VAL A 45 17.54 9.83 5.73
N GLY A 46 17.15 9.17 4.62
CA GLY A 46 17.40 7.76 4.37
C GLY A 46 16.08 6.96 4.28
N GLU A 47 16.16 5.75 3.73
CA GLU A 47 15.00 4.90 3.53
C GLU A 47 14.58 4.17 4.81
N GLU A 48 15.55 3.71 5.59
CA GLU A 48 15.33 2.98 6.83
C GLU A 48 15.82 3.77 8.05
N ILE A 49 14.97 4.67 8.52
CA ILE A 49 15.29 5.52 9.67
C ILE A 49 15.33 4.67 10.95
N ILE A 50 16.47 4.67 11.63
CA ILE A 50 16.62 4.02 12.93
C ILE A 50 15.81 4.80 13.97
N SER A 51 14.77 4.15 14.51
CA SER A 51 13.87 4.75 15.50
C SER A 51 14.42 4.62 16.92
N THR A 52 15.20 3.57 17.18
CA THR A 52 15.88 3.34 18.46
C THR A 52 17.18 2.55 18.24
N PRO A 53 18.29 2.94 18.88
CA PRO A 53 19.56 2.22 18.73
C PRO A 53 19.58 0.85 19.40
N HIS A 54 18.60 0.57 20.28
CA HIS A 54 18.50 -0.72 20.99
C HIS A 54 17.84 -1.80 20.12
N ASN A 55 17.07 -1.41 19.12
CA ASN A 55 16.45 -2.30 18.14
C ASN A 55 16.37 -1.54 16.81
N THR A 56 17.38 -1.73 15.97
CA THR A 56 17.53 -1.02 14.69
C THR A 56 16.44 -1.34 13.68
N ASP A 57 15.72 -2.45 13.86
CA ASP A 57 14.63 -2.90 12.98
C ASP A 57 13.27 -2.36 13.42
N ALA A 58 13.16 -1.89 14.67
CA ALA A 58 11.92 -1.29 15.15
C ALA A 58 11.63 0.03 14.43
N ARG A 59 10.36 0.24 14.09
CA ARG A 59 9.89 1.46 13.43
C ARG A 59 8.70 2.04 14.17
N TYR A 60 8.58 3.36 14.12
CA TYR A 60 7.38 4.03 14.60
C TYR A 60 6.22 3.85 13.62
N VAL A 61 5.09 3.42 14.16
CA VAL A 61 3.83 3.31 13.43
C VAL A 61 2.71 3.94 14.24
N LYS A 62 1.80 4.62 13.55
CA LYS A 62 0.61 5.19 14.17
C LYS A 62 -0.54 4.19 14.05
N LYS A 63 -1.08 3.74 15.19
CA LYS A 63 -2.25 2.88 15.27
C LYS A 63 -3.38 3.62 16.00
N GLY A 64 -4.33 4.14 15.22
CA GLY A 64 -5.37 5.02 15.75
C GLY A 64 -4.79 6.32 16.31
N LYS A 65 -4.95 6.55 17.62
CA LYS A 65 -4.41 7.73 18.33
C LYS A 65 -3.03 7.50 18.95
N GLN A 66 -2.54 6.27 18.94
CA GLN A 66 -1.28 5.90 19.58
C GLN A 66 -0.15 5.78 18.56
N THR A 67 1.05 6.17 18.97
CA THR A 67 2.29 5.91 18.23
C THR A 67 3.03 4.79 18.97
N VAL A 68 3.34 3.72 18.26
CA VAL A 68 4.04 2.54 18.79
C VAL A 68 5.35 2.38 18.03
N CYS A 69 6.42 2.07 18.76
CA CYS A 69 7.70 1.69 18.16
C CYS A 69 7.88 0.17 18.32
N GLY A 70 8.10 -0.53 17.21
CA GLY A 70 8.25 -1.98 17.25
C GLY A 70 8.33 -2.59 15.87
N GLN A 71 7.99 -3.86 15.80
CA GLN A 71 7.87 -4.68 14.60
C GLN A 71 6.42 -5.15 14.45
N LYS A 72 6.05 -5.62 13.27
CA LYS A 72 4.73 -6.18 12.99
C LYS A 72 4.84 -7.70 12.88
N GLY A 73 4.01 -8.41 13.65
CA GLY A 73 3.86 -9.86 13.54
C GLY A 73 2.63 -10.21 12.72
N PHE A 74 2.76 -11.23 11.89
CA PHE A 74 1.68 -11.88 11.15
C PHE A 74 1.57 -13.32 11.62
N LEU A 75 0.34 -13.77 11.81
CA LEU A 75 0.04 -15.15 12.18
C LEU A 75 -1.04 -15.67 11.24
N THR A 76 -0.84 -16.87 10.73
CA THR A 76 -1.83 -17.58 9.93
C THR A 76 -2.22 -18.86 10.66
N GLU A 77 -3.51 -19.16 10.68
CA GLU A 77 -4.03 -20.33 11.35
C GLU A 77 -5.07 -21.05 10.46
N THR A 78 -5.33 -22.30 10.75
CA THR A 78 -6.46 -23.02 10.17
C THR A 78 -7.77 -22.44 10.70
N CYS A 79 -8.81 -22.37 9.87
CA CYS A 79 -10.10 -21.77 10.26
C CYS A 79 -11.32 -22.59 9.82
N ASP A 80 -11.13 -23.86 9.48
CA ASP A 80 -12.23 -24.74 9.12
C ASP A 80 -13.15 -24.97 10.34
N LYS A 81 -14.47 -24.86 10.10
CA LYS A 81 -15.51 -25.00 11.15
C LYS A 81 -15.51 -26.36 11.82
N ASP A 82 -15.12 -27.40 11.07
CA ASP A 82 -15.11 -28.78 11.53
C ASP A 82 -13.86 -29.13 12.33
N ASN A 83 -12.87 -28.24 12.34
CA ASN A 83 -11.67 -28.40 13.14
C ASN A 83 -11.96 -28.19 14.63
N LYS A 84 -11.71 -29.22 15.45
CA LYS A 84 -11.78 -29.12 16.92
C LYS A 84 -10.67 -28.23 17.50
N THR A 85 -9.55 -28.10 16.80
CA THR A 85 -8.38 -27.34 17.21
C THR A 85 -7.85 -26.60 15.99
N GLN A 86 -7.60 -25.31 16.15
CA GLN A 86 -6.93 -24.51 15.12
C GLN A 86 -5.42 -24.58 15.33
N PHE A 87 -4.67 -24.63 14.24
CA PHE A 87 -3.20 -24.71 14.23
C PHE A 87 -2.62 -23.48 13.58
N LEU A 88 -1.56 -22.94 14.18
CA LEU A 88 -0.75 -21.93 13.52
C LEU A 88 0.02 -22.58 12.39
N THR A 89 -0.16 -22.07 11.19
CA THR A 89 0.42 -22.60 9.95
C THR A 89 1.56 -21.74 9.41
N ASP A 90 1.57 -20.44 9.76
CA ASP A 90 2.66 -19.52 9.43
C ASP A 90 2.81 -18.44 10.50
N ALA A 91 4.05 -17.98 10.70
CA ALA A 91 4.36 -16.84 11.55
C ALA A 91 5.50 -16.03 10.90
N ALA A 92 5.29 -14.74 10.75
CA ALA A 92 6.27 -13.83 10.20
C ALA A 92 6.39 -12.55 11.02
N VAL A 93 7.59 -11.96 11.02
CA VAL A 93 7.85 -10.67 11.64
C VAL A 93 8.49 -9.75 10.61
N THR A 94 7.94 -8.55 10.46
CA THR A 94 8.42 -7.55 9.51
C THR A 94 8.58 -6.19 10.17
N SER A 95 9.08 -5.21 9.42
CA SER A 95 9.04 -3.82 9.86
C SER A 95 7.60 -3.39 10.14
N ALA A 96 7.39 -2.62 11.22
CA ALA A 96 6.07 -2.10 11.58
C ALA A 96 5.42 -1.27 10.46
N THR A 97 6.21 -0.74 9.52
CA THR A 97 5.76 0.06 8.38
C THR A 97 5.40 -0.76 7.15
N THR A 98 5.65 -2.09 7.16
CA THR A 98 5.28 -2.97 6.05
C THR A 98 3.77 -3.01 5.89
N ALA A 99 3.29 -2.74 4.67
CA ALA A 99 1.87 -2.87 4.35
C ALA A 99 1.47 -4.35 4.31
N ASP A 100 0.29 -4.68 4.86
CA ASP A 100 -0.18 -6.06 4.99
C ASP A 100 -0.22 -6.80 3.66
N GLY A 101 -0.75 -6.16 2.61
CA GLY A 101 -0.80 -6.74 1.27
C GLY A 101 0.56 -7.04 0.63
N LYS A 102 1.65 -6.42 1.12
CA LYS A 102 3.00 -6.74 0.63
C LYS A 102 3.54 -8.06 1.22
N GLU A 103 3.08 -8.44 2.40
CA GLU A 103 3.52 -9.66 3.08
C GLU A 103 2.74 -10.90 2.60
N LEU A 104 1.53 -10.72 2.09
CA LEU A 104 0.66 -11.83 1.68
C LEU A 104 1.32 -12.83 0.71
N PRO A 105 2.02 -12.39 -0.36
CA PRO A 105 2.71 -13.33 -1.24
C PRO A 105 3.74 -14.21 -0.52
N GLY A 106 4.51 -13.62 0.41
CA GLY A 106 5.49 -14.36 1.20
C GLY A 106 4.84 -15.36 2.17
N ILE A 107 3.70 -15.00 2.77
CA ILE A 107 2.90 -15.93 3.60
C ILE A 107 2.45 -17.12 2.76
N GLN A 108 1.84 -16.86 1.60
CA GLN A 108 1.34 -17.91 0.71
C GLN A 108 2.47 -18.82 0.19
N GLU A 109 3.64 -18.25 -0.12
CA GLU A 109 4.83 -19.00 -0.53
C GLU A 109 5.31 -19.96 0.57
N ARG A 110 5.42 -19.49 1.81
CA ARG A 110 5.80 -20.34 2.96
C ARG A 110 4.77 -21.45 3.23
N LEU A 111 3.48 -21.16 3.05
CA LEU A 111 2.42 -22.19 3.16
C LEU A 111 2.54 -23.25 2.05
N GLU A 112 2.85 -22.85 0.82
CA GLU A 112 3.10 -23.78 -0.29
C GLU A 112 4.33 -24.66 -0.05
N GLU A 113 5.46 -24.07 0.36
CA GLU A 113 6.69 -24.77 0.72
C GLU A 113 6.47 -25.76 1.87
N GLY A 114 5.68 -25.34 2.87
CA GLY A 114 5.28 -26.17 4.01
C GLY A 114 4.24 -27.24 3.69
N LYS A 115 3.77 -27.36 2.42
CA LYS A 115 2.69 -28.26 1.99
C LYS A 115 1.38 -28.02 2.75
N MET A 116 1.14 -26.80 3.14
CA MET A 116 -0.07 -26.34 3.83
C MET A 116 -0.83 -25.28 3.01
N LYS A 117 -0.64 -25.31 1.69
CA LYS A 117 -1.33 -24.41 0.77
C LYS A 117 -2.85 -24.53 0.96
N PRO A 118 -3.56 -23.42 1.29
CA PRO A 118 -5.01 -23.43 1.41
C PRO A 118 -5.69 -23.31 0.03
N ASP A 119 -6.90 -23.82 -0.10
CA ASP A 119 -7.78 -23.52 -1.23
C ASP A 119 -8.40 -22.12 -1.06
N GLU A 120 -8.73 -21.74 0.19
CA GLU A 120 -9.30 -20.45 0.57
C GLU A 120 -8.44 -19.80 1.67
N HIS A 121 -8.09 -18.53 1.49
CA HIS A 121 -7.30 -17.74 2.45
C HIS A 121 -8.12 -16.54 2.90
N TYR A 122 -8.60 -16.58 4.14
CA TYR A 122 -9.34 -15.50 4.76
C TYR A 122 -8.39 -14.49 5.40
N SER A 123 -8.58 -13.19 5.12
CA SER A 123 -7.69 -12.15 5.63
C SER A 123 -8.40 -10.83 5.91
N ASP A 124 -7.73 -9.98 6.72
CA ASP A 124 -8.19 -8.63 6.98
C ASP A 124 -8.15 -7.75 5.73
N ALA A 125 -8.94 -6.66 5.77
CA ALA A 125 -9.02 -5.68 4.67
C ALA A 125 -7.67 -5.09 4.25
N GLY A 126 -6.67 -5.06 5.13
CA GLY A 126 -5.32 -4.58 4.84
C GLY A 126 -4.57 -5.44 3.83
N PHE A 127 -4.93 -6.73 3.73
CA PHE A 127 -4.32 -7.68 2.78
C PHE A 127 -5.02 -7.68 1.43
N VAL A 128 -6.32 -7.34 1.38
CA VAL A 128 -7.16 -7.53 0.20
C VAL A 128 -7.16 -6.28 -0.68
N ASN A 129 -6.60 -6.42 -1.87
CA ASN A 129 -6.65 -5.42 -2.94
C ASN A 129 -6.61 -6.12 -4.30
N GLY A 130 -6.81 -5.39 -5.40
CA GLY A 130 -6.88 -5.98 -6.73
C GLY A 130 -5.65 -6.81 -7.10
N GLN A 131 -4.45 -6.37 -6.74
CA GLN A 131 -3.22 -7.09 -7.05
C GLN A 131 -3.11 -8.38 -6.23
N THR A 132 -3.36 -8.32 -4.93
CA THR A 132 -3.27 -9.52 -4.06
C THR A 132 -4.31 -10.57 -4.41
N ILE A 133 -5.50 -10.18 -4.89
CA ILE A 133 -6.51 -11.11 -5.40
C ILE A 133 -5.99 -11.84 -6.65
N VAL A 134 -5.41 -11.08 -7.59
CA VAL A 134 -4.86 -11.66 -8.84
C VAL A 134 -3.70 -12.61 -8.52
N ASP A 135 -2.75 -12.17 -7.69
CA ASP A 135 -1.57 -12.97 -7.33
C ASP A 135 -1.95 -14.25 -6.59
N SER A 136 -2.97 -14.19 -5.71
CA SER A 136 -3.50 -15.37 -5.02
C SER A 136 -4.19 -16.35 -5.98
N ASN A 137 -5.01 -15.83 -6.90
CA ASN A 137 -5.68 -16.64 -7.92
C ASN A 137 -4.67 -17.34 -8.85
N ASP A 138 -3.58 -16.67 -9.22
CA ASP A 138 -2.50 -17.25 -10.03
C ASP A 138 -1.80 -18.43 -9.31
N ARG A 139 -1.80 -18.40 -7.98
CA ARG A 139 -1.36 -19.52 -7.13
C ARG A 139 -2.45 -20.56 -6.92
N GLY A 140 -3.67 -20.36 -7.41
CA GLY A 140 -4.83 -21.21 -7.17
C GLY A 140 -5.34 -21.13 -5.74
N ILE A 141 -5.24 -19.97 -5.11
CA ILE A 141 -5.75 -19.67 -3.76
C ILE A 141 -6.88 -18.65 -3.91
N LEU A 142 -8.07 -18.96 -3.41
CA LEU A 142 -9.16 -17.99 -3.32
C LEU A 142 -8.92 -17.08 -2.11
N LEU A 143 -8.58 -15.80 -2.37
CA LEU A 143 -8.40 -14.80 -1.32
C LEU A 143 -9.74 -14.18 -0.94
N GLU A 144 -10.16 -14.38 0.30
CA GLU A 144 -11.40 -13.89 0.87
C GLU A 144 -11.15 -12.82 1.94
N GLY A 145 -11.99 -11.79 1.95
CA GLY A 145 -11.94 -10.74 2.97
C GLY A 145 -12.55 -9.43 2.48
N ALA A 146 -12.70 -8.48 3.39
CA ALA A 146 -13.17 -7.16 3.02
C ALA A 146 -12.10 -6.43 2.19
N SER A 147 -12.47 -5.80 1.08
CA SER A 147 -11.52 -5.02 0.29
C SER A 147 -10.96 -3.85 1.09
N SER A 148 -9.64 -3.61 0.96
CA SER A 148 -9.01 -2.41 1.53
C SER A 148 -9.56 -1.18 0.82
N GLY A 149 -10.17 -0.30 1.56
CA GLY A 149 -10.74 0.94 1.03
C GLY A 149 -11.88 1.45 1.90
N ARG A 150 -12.33 2.65 1.62
CA ARG A 150 -13.58 3.13 2.20
C ARG A 150 -14.70 2.38 1.50
N SER A 151 -15.19 1.32 2.12
CA SER A 151 -16.50 0.76 1.76
C SER A 151 -17.50 1.90 1.86
N GLN A 152 -17.95 2.39 0.70
CA GLN A 152 -19.15 3.19 0.69
C GLN A 152 -20.28 2.22 0.97
N SER A 153 -20.77 2.22 2.20
CA SER A 153 -21.97 1.50 2.54
C SER A 153 -23.13 2.08 1.74
N PHE A 154 -23.46 1.44 0.64
CA PHE A 154 -24.59 1.82 -0.22
C PHE A 154 -25.93 1.66 0.50
N GLU A 155 -25.98 0.95 1.62
CA GLU A 155 -27.18 0.79 2.47
C GLU A 155 -27.77 2.11 2.98
N LYS A 156 -26.97 3.18 3.02
CA LYS A 156 -27.40 4.52 3.45
C LYS A 156 -28.13 5.31 2.37
N TYR A 157 -28.09 4.84 1.13
CA TYR A 157 -28.65 5.57 0.01
C TYR A 157 -29.95 4.90 -0.45
N GLN A 158 -30.95 5.71 -0.79
CA GLN A 158 -32.17 5.23 -1.45
C GLN A 158 -31.82 4.70 -2.85
N ALA A 159 -32.61 3.76 -3.36
CA ALA A 159 -32.42 3.25 -4.71
C ALA A 159 -32.47 4.41 -5.71
N GLY A 160 -31.37 4.64 -6.42
CA GLY A 160 -31.18 5.75 -7.36
C GLY A 160 -30.29 6.91 -6.89
N ASP A 161 -30.03 7.02 -5.58
CA ASP A 161 -29.18 8.08 -5.00
C ASP A 161 -27.79 7.61 -4.55
N ARG A 162 -27.48 6.33 -4.71
CA ARG A 162 -26.16 5.82 -4.37
C ARG A 162 -25.07 6.49 -5.23
N PRO A 163 -23.87 6.72 -4.68
CA PRO A 163 -22.72 7.06 -5.50
C PRO A 163 -22.48 5.97 -6.55
N LEU A 164 -22.11 6.39 -7.74
CA LEU A 164 -21.68 5.47 -8.78
C LEU A 164 -20.23 5.02 -8.50
N ASP A 165 -19.90 3.81 -8.90
CA ASP A 165 -18.55 3.25 -8.83
C ASP A 165 -18.10 2.70 -10.19
N THR A 166 -16.94 2.06 -10.25
CA THR A 166 -16.40 1.51 -11.49
C THR A 166 -17.25 0.41 -12.10
N ALA A 167 -18.05 -0.30 -11.31
CA ALA A 167 -18.97 -1.34 -11.80
C ALA A 167 -20.17 -0.77 -12.58
N ASP A 168 -20.46 0.53 -12.44
CA ASP A 168 -21.49 1.19 -13.21
C ASP A 168 -21.03 1.61 -14.62
N PHE A 169 -19.73 1.46 -14.91
CA PHE A 169 -19.16 1.73 -16.24
C PHE A 169 -19.18 0.47 -17.08
N GLU A 170 -19.35 0.65 -18.37
CA GLU A 170 -19.19 -0.43 -19.33
C GLU A 170 -17.71 -0.67 -19.57
N VAL A 171 -17.19 -1.79 -19.10
CA VAL A 171 -15.76 -2.12 -19.16
C VAL A 171 -15.53 -3.38 -19.99
N CYS A 172 -14.41 -3.43 -20.68
CA CYS A 172 -13.87 -4.61 -21.34
C CYS A 172 -12.54 -4.96 -20.72
N VAL A 173 -12.32 -6.22 -20.43
CA VAL A 173 -11.05 -6.76 -19.93
C VAL A 173 -10.47 -7.65 -21.03
N ASP A 174 -9.26 -7.32 -21.47
CA ASP A 174 -8.51 -8.19 -22.38
C ASP A 174 -7.93 -9.36 -21.57
N GLU A 175 -8.38 -10.57 -21.87
CA GLU A 175 -7.97 -11.79 -21.15
C GLU A 175 -6.48 -12.13 -21.31
N LYS A 176 -5.82 -11.64 -22.38
CA LYS A 176 -4.42 -11.97 -22.66
C LYS A 176 -3.43 -11.12 -21.88
N ASN A 177 -3.69 -9.80 -21.84
CA ASN A 177 -2.79 -8.84 -21.20
C ASN A 177 -3.39 -8.23 -19.91
N ARG A 178 -4.61 -8.63 -19.54
CA ARG A 178 -5.36 -8.12 -18.38
C ARG A 178 -5.55 -6.60 -18.39
N GLU A 179 -5.54 -5.99 -19.58
CA GLU A 179 -5.82 -4.58 -19.70
C GLU A 179 -7.31 -4.31 -19.58
N VAL A 180 -7.63 -3.32 -18.75
CA VAL A 180 -9.01 -2.89 -18.54
C VAL A 180 -9.24 -1.63 -19.36
N SER A 181 -10.25 -1.67 -20.24
CA SER A 181 -10.68 -0.54 -21.03
C SER A 181 -12.13 -0.19 -20.69
N VAL A 182 -12.41 1.10 -20.48
CA VAL A 182 -13.78 1.60 -20.32
C VAL A 182 -14.34 1.89 -21.70
N LEU A 183 -15.49 1.32 -22.01
CA LEU A 183 -16.19 1.53 -23.28
C LEU A 183 -17.16 2.71 -23.20
N ALA A 184 -17.89 2.81 -22.09
CA ALA A 184 -18.82 3.89 -21.85
C ALA A 184 -19.00 4.18 -20.35
N CYS A 185 -19.26 5.44 -20.00
CA CYS A 185 -19.64 5.83 -18.66
C CYS A 185 -21.16 5.64 -18.43
N PRO A 186 -21.67 5.68 -17.18
CA PRO A 186 -23.12 5.61 -16.89
C PRO A 186 -23.96 6.66 -17.60
N GLY A 187 -23.37 7.81 -17.94
CA GLY A 187 -23.99 8.86 -18.78
C GLY A 187 -23.91 8.61 -20.28
N LYS A 188 -23.48 7.41 -20.71
CA LYS A 188 -23.33 7.00 -22.13
C LYS A 188 -22.32 7.81 -22.93
N GLN A 189 -21.34 8.41 -22.25
CA GLN A 189 -20.22 9.07 -22.92
C GLN A 189 -19.08 8.07 -23.11
N ALA A 190 -18.54 7.99 -24.32
CA ALA A 190 -17.32 7.23 -24.59
C ALA A 190 -16.08 7.98 -24.06
N PRO A 191 -15.04 7.29 -23.62
CA PRO A 191 -13.79 7.93 -23.23
C PRO A 191 -13.07 8.52 -24.44
N ILE A 192 -12.24 9.54 -24.19
CA ILE A 192 -11.35 10.14 -25.19
C ILE A 192 -10.11 9.26 -25.35
N ASP A 193 -9.51 8.85 -24.25
CA ASP A 193 -8.33 7.98 -24.22
C ASP A 193 -8.20 7.23 -22.89
N HIS A 194 -7.20 6.32 -22.85
CA HIS A 194 -6.78 5.55 -21.69
C HIS A 194 -5.28 5.70 -21.54
N VAL A 195 -4.82 6.14 -20.37
CA VAL A 195 -3.38 6.29 -20.06
C VAL A 195 -3.03 5.39 -18.88
N ARG A 196 -2.23 4.37 -19.12
CA ARG A 196 -1.73 3.48 -18.06
C ARG A 196 -0.47 4.04 -17.43
N SER A 197 -0.45 4.13 -16.12
CA SER A 197 0.72 4.51 -15.34
C SER A 197 1.60 3.29 -15.09
N GLU A 198 2.79 3.24 -15.68
CA GLU A 198 3.77 2.17 -15.43
C GLU A 198 4.17 2.08 -13.96
N LYS A 199 4.23 3.22 -13.26
CA LYS A 199 4.66 3.29 -11.86
C LYS A 199 3.63 2.71 -10.89
N THR A 200 2.33 2.83 -11.17
CA THR A 200 1.25 2.45 -10.25
C THR A 200 0.38 1.33 -10.77
N GLY A 201 0.52 0.93 -12.02
CA GLY A 201 -0.34 -0.02 -12.72
C GLY A 201 -1.76 0.47 -12.98
N LYS A 202 -2.13 1.67 -12.49
CA LYS A 202 -3.45 2.25 -12.62
C LYS A 202 -3.67 2.82 -14.02
N THR A 203 -4.89 2.69 -14.52
CA THR A 203 -5.31 3.30 -15.77
C THR A 203 -6.13 4.57 -15.50
N LEU A 204 -5.72 5.66 -16.12
CA LEU A 204 -6.46 6.91 -16.17
C LEU A 204 -7.31 6.93 -17.43
N VAL A 205 -8.61 7.08 -17.27
CA VAL A 205 -9.57 7.14 -18.38
C VAL A 205 -10.08 8.57 -18.49
N HIS A 206 -9.90 9.18 -19.63
CA HIS A 206 -10.26 10.56 -19.86
C HIS A 206 -11.58 10.69 -20.62
N PHE A 207 -12.43 11.63 -20.17
CA PHE A 207 -13.70 12.00 -20.79
C PHE A 207 -13.75 13.49 -21.08
N ASP A 208 -14.66 13.89 -21.96
CA ASP A 208 -14.91 15.31 -22.21
C ASP A 208 -15.51 15.98 -20.95
N ALA A 209 -14.78 16.95 -20.41
CA ALA A 209 -15.20 17.66 -19.22
C ALA A 209 -16.50 18.45 -19.40
N SER A 210 -16.76 18.94 -20.62
CA SER A 210 -17.98 19.70 -20.93
C SER A 210 -19.23 18.82 -20.89
N GLY A 211 -19.13 17.60 -21.41
CA GLY A 211 -20.16 16.57 -21.32
C GLY A 211 -20.39 16.13 -19.88
N CYS A 212 -19.31 15.90 -19.12
CA CYS A 212 -19.39 15.51 -17.70
C CYS A 212 -20.07 16.58 -16.84
N ARG A 213 -19.80 17.88 -17.07
CA ARG A 213 -20.46 18.98 -16.33
C ARG A 213 -21.96 19.05 -16.56
N LYS A 214 -22.44 18.66 -17.74
CA LYS A 214 -23.85 18.64 -18.09
C LYS A 214 -24.54 17.32 -17.77
N CYS A 215 -23.78 16.32 -17.31
CA CYS A 215 -24.29 14.98 -17.05
C CYS A 215 -25.25 14.97 -15.86
N LYS A 216 -26.40 14.31 -16.00
CA LYS A 216 -27.44 14.22 -14.95
C LYS A 216 -26.95 13.48 -13.69
N VAL A 217 -25.93 12.63 -13.83
CA VAL A 217 -25.37 11.82 -12.72
C VAL A 217 -24.01 12.32 -12.24
N ASN A 218 -23.57 13.50 -12.67
CA ASN A 218 -22.23 14.03 -12.35
C ASN A 218 -21.97 14.16 -10.85
N THR A 219 -22.99 14.50 -10.04
CA THR A 219 -22.87 14.65 -8.57
C THR A 219 -22.60 13.32 -7.84
N ARG A 220 -22.93 12.21 -8.48
CA ARG A 220 -22.74 10.84 -7.94
C ARG A 220 -21.62 10.08 -8.63
N CYS A 221 -21.06 10.66 -9.71
CA CYS A 221 -20.08 10.02 -10.56
C CYS A 221 -18.66 10.09 -9.94
N PRO A 222 -17.87 9.01 -9.95
CA PRO A 222 -16.50 9.00 -9.42
C PRO A 222 -15.50 9.76 -10.29
N VAL A 223 -15.91 10.21 -11.48
CA VAL A 223 -15.08 10.97 -12.41
C VAL A 223 -14.74 12.35 -11.83
N LYS A 224 -13.47 12.68 -11.77
CA LYS A 224 -13.00 14.00 -11.35
C LYS A 224 -13.00 14.96 -12.54
N ILE A 225 -13.82 16.00 -12.48
CA ILE A 225 -13.97 16.96 -13.56
C ILE A 225 -12.90 18.06 -13.42
N GLY A 226 -11.92 18.07 -14.33
CA GLY A 226 -10.90 19.12 -14.47
C GLY A 226 -11.31 20.25 -15.42
N VAL A 227 -10.38 21.12 -15.78
CA VAL A 227 -10.64 22.28 -16.66
C VAL A 227 -11.02 21.84 -18.09
N GLY A 228 -10.22 21.00 -18.71
CA GLY A 228 -10.44 20.51 -20.10
C GLY A 228 -10.85 19.04 -20.17
N VAL A 229 -10.44 18.27 -19.20
CA VAL A 229 -10.59 16.80 -19.16
C VAL A 229 -11.22 16.38 -17.83
N ALA A 230 -12.06 15.37 -17.89
CA ALA A 230 -12.60 14.68 -16.73
C ALA A 230 -11.96 13.28 -16.64
N THR A 231 -11.50 12.86 -15.44
CA THR A 231 -10.66 11.68 -15.27
C THR A 231 -11.29 10.67 -14.31
N LEU A 232 -11.38 9.41 -14.75
CA LEU A 232 -11.64 8.24 -13.93
C LEU A 232 -10.31 7.50 -13.71
N THR A 233 -10.07 7.01 -12.50
CA THR A 233 -8.93 6.14 -12.19
C THR A 233 -9.45 4.72 -11.90
N ILE A 234 -8.94 3.73 -12.62
CA ILE A 234 -9.24 2.31 -12.45
C ILE A 234 -7.96 1.50 -12.28
#